data_f9aa704d7a42cfe2232dc8042aff7050
#
_entry.id   f9aa704d7a42cfe2232dc8042aff7050
#
_cell.length_a   1.000
_cell.length_b   1.000
_cell.length_c   1.000
_cell.angle_alpha   90.00
_cell.angle_beta   90.00
_cell.angle_gamma   90.00
#
_symmetry.space_group_name_H-M   'P 1'
#
loop_
_entity.id
_entity.type
_entity.pdbx_description
1 polymer ?
#
loop_
_entity_poly.entity_id
_entity_poly.type
_entity_poly.pdbx_seq_one_letter_code
_entity_poly.pdbx_strand_id
1 'polypeptide(L)'
;MQQRKFHTPIYKTIPVLRLLLPLIIGILLQFHLQITVYYFYIIGCVGIVLLGGYQLFNSQYKFKFRWLSGIAIMSIFLAIGGYTSFSKNIEHQPNWIGNFYKQQLPIQVTIQEPIVVKQKSYKALSKANAILINGNWQPVEGDVLLYFKKDSSIPTLGYGNQIIITSNLAPIINAGNPGGFNYARYSAFQNIHYQAFLNDSTYIILPSKETNWLDAALIKTREKVLAILKDYIHSPNQLAIAQALLIGYRDDLDRDLVQSYSNTGVVHIIAISGLHLGMIYFLLIKLFVPFGKRKWVMIVKPIFILFVLWGFSFVA
;
A
#
# COMPACT_ATOMS: atom_id res chain seq x y z
N MET A 1 17.88 43.07 -30.92
CA MET A 1 16.56 42.86 -30.30
C MET A 1 16.59 41.53 -29.53
N GLN A 2 16.75 41.60 -28.19
CA GLN A 2 16.66 40.39 -27.35
C GLN A 2 15.17 40.01 -27.21
N GLN A 3 14.79 38.86 -27.75
CA GLN A 3 13.46 38.28 -27.50
C GLN A 3 13.34 37.94 -26.00
N ARG A 4 12.52 38.70 -25.26
CA ARG A 4 12.10 38.34 -23.91
C ARG A 4 11.37 37.02 -23.99
N LYS A 5 12.02 35.92 -23.58
CA LYS A 5 11.35 34.64 -23.33
C LYS A 5 10.31 34.88 -22.22
N PHE A 6 9.04 34.98 -22.58
CA PHE A 6 7.95 34.94 -21.61
C PHE A 6 7.94 33.58 -20.95
N HIS A 7 8.47 33.48 -19.75
CA HIS A 7 8.32 32.29 -18.92
C HIS A 7 6.85 32.17 -18.51
N THR A 8 6.10 31.33 -19.20
CA THR A 8 4.75 30.94 -18.74
C THR A 8 4.90 30.21 -17.40
N PRO A 9 4.24 30.69 -16.33
CA PRO A 9 4.36 30.05 -15.03
C PRO A 9 3.89 28.57 -15.10
N ILE A 10 4.57 27.69 -14.36
CA ILE A 10 4.40 26.21 -14.37
C ILE A 10 2.92 25.80 -14.20
N TYR A 11 2.15 26.51 -13.38
CA TYR A 11 0.72 26.23 -13.17
C TYR A 11 -0.16 26.49 -14.41
N LYS A 12 0.34 27.25 -15.40
CA LYS A 12 -0.36 27.43 -16.70
C LYS A 12 0.00 26.36 -17.70
N THR A 13 1.20 25.80 -17.60
CA THR A 13 1.68 24.72 -18.49
C THR A 13 1.21 23.34 -18.02
N ILE A 14 0.96 23.17 -16.71
CA ILE A 14 0.53 21.90 -16.11
C ILE A 14 -0.80 22.11 -15.37
N PRO A 15 -1.95 22.01 -16.07
CA PRO A 15 -3.25 22.26 -15.45
C PRO A 15 -3.60 21.26 -14.34
N VAL A 16 -3.08 20.04 -14.40
CA VAL A 16 -3.27 18.99 -13.37
C VAL A 16 -2.76 19.42 -12.00
N LEU A 17 -1.70 20.25 -11.94
CA LEU A 17 -1.17 20.76 -10.67
C LEU A 17 -2.21 21.58 -9.89
N ARG A 18 -3.10 22.30 -10.57
CA ARG A 18 -4.19 23.07 -9.94
C ARG A 18 -5.25 22.19 -9.30
N LEU A 19 -5.43 20.95 -9.82
CA LEU A 19 -6.39 19.98 -9.30
C LEU A 19 -5.78 19.19 -8.14
N LEU A 20 -4.48 18.95 -8.20
CA LEU A 20 -3.74 18.22 -7.19
C LEU A 20 -3.72 18.93 -5.83
N LEU A 21 -3.54 20.26 -5.83
CA LEU A 21 -3.47 21.05 -4.59
C LEU A 21 -4.74 20.91 -3.72
N PRO A 22 -5.96 21.18 -4.21
CA PRO A 22 -7.16 21.02 -3.40
C PRO A 22 -7.39 19.56 -2.98
N LEU A 23 -7.03 18.58 -3.81
CA LEU A 23 -7.13 17.18 -3.45
C LEU A 23 -6.21 16.84 -2.27
N ILE A 24 -4.94 17.28 -2.30
CA ILE A 24 -4.01 17.11 -1.19
C ILE A 24 -4.52 17.82 0.07
N ILE A 25 -5.03 19.04 -0.06
CA ILE A 25 -5.60 19.78 1.07
C ILE A 25 -6.76 19.00 1.68
N GLY A 26 -7.66 18.44 0.88
CA GLY A 26 -8.76 17.62 1.35
C GLY A 26 -8.29 16.39 2.13
N ILE A 27 -7.26 15.68 1.63
CA ILE A 27 -6.65 14.55 2.33
C ILE A 27 -6.05 14.99 3.67
N LEU A 28 -5.28 16.09 3.69
CA LEU A 28 -4.64 16.58 4.91
C LEU A 28 -5.65 17.07 5.94
N LEU A 29 -6.71 17.75 5.51
CA LEU A 29 -7.80 18.17 6.40
C LEU A 29 -8.46 16.98 7.05
N GLN A 30 -8.79 15.94 6.30
CA GLN A 30 -9.36 14.73 6.87
C GLN A 30 -8.40 14.03 7.83
N PHE A 31 -7.13 13.90 7.44
CA PHE A 31 -6.12 13.23 8.25
C PHE A 31 -5.88 13.91 9.61
N HIS A 32 -5.81 15.26 9.63
CA HIS A 32 -5.50 16.00 10.86
C HIS A 32 -6.73 16.35 11.70
N LEU A 33 -7.86 16.66 11.07
CA LEU A 33 -9.05 17.16 11.76
C LEU A 33 -10.14 16.11 11.95
N GLN A 34 -10.01 14.95 11.29
CA GLN A 34 -10.99 13.84 11.34
C GLN A 34 -12.44 14.32 11.13
N ILE A 35 -12.62 15.15 10.10
CA ILE A 35 -13.90 15.79 9.80
C ILE A 35 -14.93 14.72 9.41
N THR A 36 -16.14 14.86 9.90
CA THR A 36 -17.25 13.98 9.52
C THR A 36 -17.46 14.01 8.00
N VAL A 37 -17.58 12.85 7.36
CA VAL A 37 -17.69 12.69 5.91
C VAL A 37 -18.80 13.55 5.27
N TYR A 38 -19.84 13.84 6.04
CA TYR A 38 -20.97 14.65 5.63
C TYR A 38 -20.56 16.04 5.09
N TYR A 39 -19.58 16.69 5.68
CA TYR A 39 -19.09 17.99 5.20
C TYR A 39 -18.45 17.90 3.81
N PHE A 40 -17.75 16.81 3.52
CA PHE A 40 -17.19 16.59 2.18
C PHE A 40 -18.27 16.35 1.13
N TYR A 41 -19.37 15.66 1.49
CA TYR A 41 -20.53 15.55 0.59
C TYR A 41 -21.14 16.91 0.30
N ILE A 42 -21.34 17.77 1.32
CA ILE A 42 -21.87 19.13 1.13
C ILE A 42 -20.96 19.94 0.22
N ILE A 43 -19.65 19.96 0.50
CA ILE A 43 -18.66 20.71 -0.30
C ILE A 43 -18.67 20.23 -1.76
N GLY A 44 -18.70 18.91 -1.97
CA GLY A 44 -18.78 18.31 -3.30
C GLY A 44 -20.06 18.67 -4.04
N CYS A 45 -21.21 18.55 -3.38
CA CYS A 45 -22.51 18.92 -3.95
C CYS A 45 -22.58 20.42 -4.30
N VAL A 46 -22.11 21.29 -3.42
CA VAL A 46 -22.02 22.74 -3.71
C VAL A 46 -21.12 22.99 -4.93
N GLY A 47 -19.99 22.32 -5.02
CA GLY A 47 -19.09 22.40 -6.18
C GLY A 47 -19.78 21.97 -7.48
N ILE A 48 -20.53 20.86 -7.45
CA ILE A 48 -21.28 20.37 -8.63
C ILE A 48 -22.39 21.35 -9.04
N VAL A 49 -23.16 21.87 -8.08
CA VAL A 49 -24.23 22.83 -8.34
C VAL A 49 -23.67 24.14 -8.91
N LEU A 50 -22.56 24.65 -8.36
CA LEU A 50 -21.90 25.85 -8.89
C LEU A 50 -21.38 25.63 -10.31
N LEU A 51 -20.80 24.45 -10.58
CA LEU A 51 -20.30 24.11 -11.92
C LEU A 51 -21.44 23.96 -12.92
N GLY A 52 -22.54 23.31 -12.54
CA GLY A 52 -23.74 23.18 -13.36
C GLY A 52 -24.40 24.52 -13.63
N GLY A 53 -24.60 25.36 -12.60
CA GLY A 53 -25.12 26.70 -12.74
C GLY A 53 -24.27 27.59 -13.65
N TYR A 54 -22.93 27.47 -13.53
CA TYR A 54 -22.02 28.19 -14.43
C TYR A 54 -22.20 27.76 -15.91
N GLN A 55 -22.52 26.50 -16.19
CA GLN A 55 -22.76 26.03 -17.57
C GLN A 55 -24.01 26.67 -18.21
N LEU A 56 -24.98 27.08 -17.41
CA LEU A 56 -26.21 27.72 -17.87
C LEU A 56 -26.03 29.22 -18.23
N PHE A 57 -24.89 29.83 -17.85
CA PHE A 57 -24.61 31.23 -18.16
C PHE A 57 -24.38 31.45 -19.66
N ASN A 58 -24.80 32.62 -20.17
CA ASN A 58 -24.47 33.10 -21.50
C ASN A 58 -22.96 33.39 -21.61
N SER A 59 -22.41 33.38 -22.82
CA SER A 59 -20.98 33.56 -23.10
C SER A 59 -20.36 34.78 -22.40
N GLN A 60 -21.08 35.91 -22.34
CA GLN A 60 -20.61 37.12 -21.68
C GLN A 60 -20.45 36.94 -20.16
N TYR A 61 -21.41 36.31 -19.51
CA TYR A 61 -21.36 36.01 -18.08
C TYR A 61 -20.35 34.90 -17.75
N LYS A 62 -20.17 33.92 -18.63
CA LYS A 62 -19.11 32.90 -18.49
C LYS A 62 -17.72 33.54 -18.47
N PHE A 63 -17.47 34.55 -19.28
CA PHE A 63 -16.18 35.27 -19.26
C PHE A 63 -15.99 36.04 -17.95
N LYS A 64 -17.00 36.78 -17.51
CA LYS A 64 -16.97 37.61 -16.28
C LYS A 64 -16.79 36.73 -15.01
N PHE A 65 -17.48 35.59 -14.94
CA PHE A 65 -17.50 34.69 -13.76
C PHE A 65 -16.63 33.45 -13.93
N ARG A 66 -15.61 33.47 -14.77
CA ARG A 66 -14.70 32.37 -15.03
C ARG A 66 -14.03 31.79 -13.75
N TRP A 67 -13.80 32.64 -12.75
CA TRP A 67 -13.26 32.24 -11.46
C TRP A 67 -14.19 31.28 -10.69
N LEU A 68 -15.51 31.40 -10.91
CA LEU A 68 -16.51 30.52 -10.25
C LEU A 68 -16.34 29.04 -10.66
N SER A 69 -16.07 28.78 -11.95
CA SER A 69 -15.79 27.42 -12.40
C SER A 69 -14.50 26.87 -11.78
N GLY A 70 -13.50 27.72 -11.55
CA GLY A 70 -12.27 27.34 -10.86
C GLY A 70 -12.52 26.91 -9.41
N ILE A 71 -13.28 27.72 -8.65
CA ILE A 71 -13.65 27.40 -7.27
C ILE A 71 -14.51 26.13 -7.23
N ALA A 72 -15.49 25.99 -8.11
CA ALA A 72 -16.34 24.81 -8.19
C ALA A 72 -15.51 23.52 -8.37
N ILE A 73 -14.59 23.53 -9.31
CA ILE A 73 -13.68 22.37 -9.54
C ILE A 73 -12.78 22.13 -8.33
N MET A 74 -12.20 23.16 -7.73
CA MET A 74 -11.36 23.03 -6.53
C MET A 74 -12.15 22.43 -5.37
N SER A 75 -13.41 22.85 -5.15
CA SER A 75 -14.28 22.30 -4.11
C SER A 75 -14.57 20.81 -4.34
N ILE A 76 -14.83 20.39 -5.59
CA ILE A 76 -15.04 19.00 -5.94
C ILE A 76 -13.78 18.17 -5.63
N PHE A 77 -12.59 18.63 -6.05
CA PHE A 77 -11.36 17.89 -5.80
C PHE A 77 -10.98 17.84 -4.33
N LEU A 78 -11.25 18.91 -3.56
CA LEU A 78 -11.09 18.93 -2.11
C LEU A 78 -12.02 17.89 -1.46
N ALA A 79 -13.29 17.84 -1.86
CA ALA A 79 -14.25 16.87 -1.37
C ALA A 79 -13.84 15.44 -1.71
N ILE A 80 -13.36 15.18 -2.92
CA ILE A 80 -12.83 13.87 -3.34
C ILE A 80 -11.64 13.46 -2.46
N GLY A 81 -10.70 14.37 -2.21
CA GLY A 81 -9.53 14.11 -1.36
C GLY A 81 -9.92 13.74 0.06
N GLY A 82 -10.80 14.52 0.69
CA GLY A 82 -11.30 14.26 2.04
C GLY A 82 -12.11 12.97 2.12
N TYR A 83 -13.02 12.74 1.19
CA TYR A 83 -13.81 11.51 1.11
C TYR A 83 -12.93 10.27 0.93
N THR A 84 -11.95 10.33 0.03
CA THR A 84 -11.03 9.21 -0.22
C THR A 84 -10.22 8.86 1.02
N SER A 85 -9.71 9.88 1.73
CA SER A 85 -9.00 9.69 2.98
C SER A 85 -9.90 9.08 4.07
N PHE A 86 -11.15 9.54 4.19
CA PHE A 86 -12.12 9.01 5.13
C PHE A 86 -12.46 7.53 4.83
N SER A 87 -12.79 7.21 3.57
CA SER A 87 -13.23 5.88 3.16
C SER A 87 -12.12 4.82 3.22
N LYS A 88 -10.87 5.25 3.09
CA LYS A 88 -9.69 4.36 3.18
C LYS A 88 -9.25 4.06 4.61
N ASN A 89 -9.67 4.84 5.59
CA ASN A 89 -9.37 4.56 6.99
C ASN A 89 -10.31 3.46 7.51
N ILE A 90 -9.73 2.33 7.90
CA ILE A 90 -10.45 1.16 8.40
C ILE A 90 -11.27 1.48 9.67
N GLU A 91 -10.82 2.42 10.50
CA GLU A 91 -11.51 2.82 11.74
C GLU A 91 -12.92 3.36 11.50
N HIS A 92 -13.18 3.88 10.30
CA HIS A 92 -14.50 4.38 9.92
C HIS A 92 -15.43 3.29 9.34
N GLN A 93 -14.92 2.09 9.16
CA GLN A 93 -15.75 0.99 8.64
C GLN A 93 -16.60 0.39 9.77
N PRO A 94 -17.92 0.13 9.51
CA PRO A 94 -18.80 -0.41 10.55
C PRO A 94 -18.37 -1.78 11.07
N ASN A 95 -17.74 -2.60 10.19
CA ASN A 95 -17.29 -3.94 10.52
C ASN A 95 -15.84 -3.99 11.03
N TRP A 96 -15.21 -2.85 11.31
CA TRP A 96 -13.86 -2.85 11.82
C TRP A 96 -13.76 -3.58 13.16
N ILE A 97 -12.79 -4.49 13.27
CA ILE A 97 -12.57 -5.32 14.47
C ILE A 97 -12.44 -4.48 15.75
N GLY A 98 -11.87 -3.27 15.67
CA GLY A 98 -11.74 -2.37 16.80
C GLY A 98 -13.05 -1.94 17.45
N ASN A 99 -14.17 -1.96 16.69
CA ASN A 99 -15.50 -1.63 17.22
C ASN A 99 -16.10 -2.77 18.07
N PHE A 100 -15.69 -4.00 17.84
CA PHE A 100 -16.28 -5.20 18.45
C PHE A 100 -15.37 -5.84 19.48
N TYR A 101 -14.03 -5.66 19.32
CA TYR A 101 -13.07 -6.38 20.13
C TYR A 101 -13.13 -5.94 21.59
N LYS A 102 -13.40 -6.93 22.44
CA LYS A 102 -13.18 -6.88 23.89
C LYS A 102 -12.15 -7.96 24.24
N GLN A 103 -11.49 -7.81 25.40
CA GLN A 103 -10.46 -8.75 25.81
C GLN A 103 -10.94 -10.20 25.81
N GLN A 104 -10.05 -11.13 25.43
CA GLN A 104 -10.24 -12.59 25.47
C GLN A 104 -11.36 -13.16 24.59
N LEU A 105 -11.71 -12.47 23.50
CA LEU A 105 -12.63 -13.06 22.52
C LEU A 105 -11.88 -13.85 21.45
N PRO A 106 -12.37 -15.06 21.09
CA PRO A 106 -11.82 -15.79 19.95
C PRO A 106 -12.03 -15.05 18.64
N ILE A 107 -10.98 -14.98 17.82
CA ILE A 107 -10.99 -14.30 16.53
C ILE A 107 -10.51 -15.29 15.46
N GLN A 108 -11.29 -15.42 14.40
CA GLN A 108 -10.88 -16.14 13.20
C GLN A 108 -10.13 -15.20 12.27
N VAL A 109 -8.92 -15.59 11.89
CA VAL A 109 -8.06 -14.81 10.99
C VAL A 109 -7.53 -15.67 9.86
N THR A 110 -7.28 -15.06 8.71
CA THR A 110 -6.64 -15.67 7.52
C THR A 110 -5.26 -15.07 7.33
N ILE A 111 -4.23 -15.91 7.19
CA ILE A 111 -2.86 -15.49 6.92
C ILE A 111 -2.77 -14.94 5.50
N GLN A 112 -2.32 -13.68 5.37
CA GLN A 112 -2.25 -12.97 4.08
C GLN A 112 -0.89 -13.10 3.38
N GLU A 113 0.17 -13.34 4.14
CA GLU A 113 1.53 -13.41 3.61
C GLU A 113 2.29 -14.60 4.21
N PRO A 114 3.32 -15.12 3.52
CA PRO A 114 4.21 -16.12 4.10
C PRO A 114 4.81 -15.64 5.42
N ILE A 115 5.04 -16.58 6.33
CA ILE A 115 5.62 -16.27 7.64
C ILE A 115 7.05 -15.76 7.49
N VAL A 116 7.33 -14.61 8.09
CA VAL A 116 8.66 -14.01 8.13
C VAL A 116 9.37 -14.39 9.41
N VAL A 117 10.58 -14.96 9.27
CA VAL A 117 11.42 -15.34 10.42
C VAL A 117 12.11 -14.09 10.96
N LYS A 118 11.82 -13.70 12.20
CA LYS A 118 12.54 -12.64 12.93
C LYS A 118 13.46 -13.26 13.98
N GLN A 119 14.32 -12.48 14.59
CA GLN A 119 15.31 -12.99 15.57
C GLN A 119 14.67 -13.76 16.74
N LYS A 120 13.57 -13.24 17.30
CA LYS A 120 12.91 -13.78 18.51
C LYS A 120 11.52 -14.38 18.27
N SER A 121 10.95 -14.25 17.08
CA SER A 121 9.58 -14.66 16.75
C SER A 121 9.40 -14.95 15.27
N TYR A 122 8.30 -15.58 14.92
CA TYR A 122 7.79 -15.64 13.56
C TYR A 122 6.70 -14.59 13.41
N LYS A 123 6.78 -13.75 12.37
CA LYS A 123 5.81 -12.70 12.09
C LYS A 123 4.94 -13.09 10.91
N ALA A 124 3.62 -12.92 11.02
CA ALA A 124 2.68 -13.05 9.91
C ALA A 124 1.73 -11.85 9.88
N LEU A 125 1.37 -11.40 8.68
CA LEU A 125 0.24 -10.50 8.47
C LEU A 125 -1.01 -11.35 8.28
N SER A 126 -2.09 -11.02 8.96
CA SER A 126 -3.36 -11.72 8.87
C SER A 126 -4.53 -10.75 8.77
N LYS A 127 -5.61 -11.20 8.14
CA LYS A 127 -6.89 -10.49 8.07
C LYS A 127 -7.86 -11.12 9.06
N ALA A 128 -8.49 -10.31 9.90
CA ALA A 128 -9.58 -10.74 10.75
C ALA A 128 -10.85 -10.94 9.90
N ASN A 129 -11.46 -12.10 10.03
CA ASN A 129 -12.66 -12.51 9.27
C ASN A 129 -13.90 -12.49 10.15
N ALA A 130 -13.80 -13.00 11.37
CA ALA A 130 -14.90 -13.08 12.31
C ALA A 130 -14.41 -13.07 13.77
N ILE A 131 -15.28 -12.60 14.66
CA ILE A 131 -15.09 -12.58 16.11
C ILE A 131 -16.25 -13.30 16.78
N LEU A 132 -15.98 -14.07 17.82
CA LEU A 132 -16.99 -14.81 18.56
C LEU A 132 -17.54 -13.95 19.69
N ILE A 133 -18.80 -13.51 19.56
CA ILE A 133 -19.51 -12.70 20.56
C ILE A 133 -20.77 -13.43 21.00
N ASN A 134 -20.92 -13.68 22.30
CA ASN A 134 -22.09 -14.36 22.87
C ASN A 134 -22.41 -15.71 22.19
N GLY A 135 -21.39 -16.46 21.79
CA GLY A 135 -21.57 -17.77 21.13
C GLY A 135 -21.83 -17.71 19.62
N ASN A 136 -21.94 -16.52 19.02
CA ASN A 136 -22.16 -16.35 17.59
C ASN A 136 -20.97 -15.70 16.91
N TRP A 137 -20.56 -16.22 15.74
CA TRP A 137 -19.54 -15.61 14.91
C TRP A 137 -20.11 -14.38 14.17
N GLN A 138 -19.52 -13.21 14.44
CA GLN A 138 -19.86 -11.97 13.74
C GLN A 138 -18.73 -11.62 12.76
N PRO A 139 -19.07 -11.32 11.49
CA PRO A 139 -18.06 -10.92 10.50
C PRO A 139 -17.43 -9.59 10.91
N VAL A 140 -16.10 -9.53 10.85
CA VAL A 140 -15.31 -8.33 11.10
C VAL A 140 -14.24 -8.16 10.04
N GLU A 141 -13.71 -6.95 9.93
CA GLU A 141 -12.62 -6.62 9.01
C GLU A 141 -11.49 -5.92 9.77
N GLY A 142 -10.26 -6.15 9.34
CA GLY A 142 -9.08 -5.48 9.84
C GLY A 142 -7.85 -6.36 9.75
N ASP A 143 -6.70 -5.73 9.58
CA ASP A 143 -5.43 -6.43 9.52
C ASP A 143 -4.79 -6.49 10.91
N VAL A 144 -4.24 -7.65 11.25
CA VAL A 144 -3.63 -7.93 12.55
C VAL A 144 -2.24 -8.54 12.33
N LEU A 145 -1.24 -8.01 13.03
CA LEU A 145 0.10 -8.60 13.06
C LEU A 145 0.15 -9.72 14.10
N LEU A 146 0.52 -10.91 13.65
CA LEU A 146 0.70 -12.07 14.53
C LEU A 146 2.19 -12.31 14.75
N TYR A 147 2.56 -12.51 15.99
CA TYR A 147 3.91 -12.88 16.41
C TYR A 147 3.84 -14.22 17.13
N PHE A 148 4.33 -15.28 16.48
CA PHE A 148 4.44 -16.60 17.08
C PHE A 148 5.76 -16.70 17.83
N LYS A 149 5.72 -17.21 19.05
CA LYS A 149 6.92 -17.47 19.84
C LYS A 149 7.80 -18.49 19.14
N LYS A 150 9.12 -18.30 19.17
CA LYS A 150 10.11 -19.20 18.59
C LYS A 150 10.34 -20.38 19.56
N ASP A 151 9.38 -21.29 19.59
CA ASP A 151 9.54 -22.58 20.26
C ASP A 151 10.06 -23.63 19.26
N SER A 152 10.18 -24.88 19.64
CA SER A 152 10.87 -25.92 18.87
C SER A 152 10.31 -26.20 17.47
N SER A 153 9.11 -25.76 17.14
CA SER A 153 8.46 -26.00 15.84
C SER A 153 8.16 -24.70 15.10
N ILE A 154 8.52 -24.64 13.82
CA ILE A 154 8.08 -23.57 12.91
C ILE A 154 6.59 -23.84 12.63
N PRO A 155 5.70 -22.84 12.82
CA PRO A 155 4.31 -23.03 12.43
C PRO A 155 4.22 -23.39 10.94
N THR A 156 3.57 -24.52 10.62
CA THR A 156 3.33 -24.96 9.23
C THR A 156 2.24 -24.13 8.57
N LEU A 157 2.25 -22.82 8.80
CA LEU A 157 1.27 -21.87 8.31
C LEU A 157 1.82 -21.16 7.06
N GLY A 158 0.99 -21.06 6.05
CA GLY A 158 1.29 -20.31 4.84
C GLY A 158 0.12 -19.45 4.43
N TYR A 159 0.24 -18.76 3.31
CA TYR A 159 -0.82 -17.95 2.73
C TYR A 159 -2.15 -18.69 2.65
N GLY A 160 -3.22 -18.04 3.07
CA GLY A 160 -4.58 -18.55 3.03
C GLY A 160 -4.96 -19.50 4.18
N ASN A 161 -4.02 -19.92 5.03
CA ASN A 161 -4.39 -20.71 6.20
C ASN A 161 -5.26 -19.90 7.15
N GLN A 162 -6.32 -20.52 7.64
CA GLN A 162 -7.20 -19.93 8.65
C GLN A 162 -6.86 -20.46 10.03
N ILE A 163 -6.82 -19.57 11.00
CA ILE A 163 -6.59 -19.91 12.40
C ILE A 163 -7.60 -19.19 13.30
N ILE A 164 -7.93 -19.80 14.43
CA ILE A 164 -8.64 -19.12 15.52
C ILE A 164 -7.62 -18.76 16.57
N ILE A 165 -7.58 -17.50 16.93
CA ILE A 165 -6.72 -16.98 18.00
C ILE A 165 -7.55 -16.64 19.23
N THR A 166 -7.04 -17.01 20.41
CA THR A 166 -7.65 -16.70 21.72
C THR A 166 -6.80 -15.75 22.54
N SER A 167 -5.67 -15.33 21.98
CA SER A 167 -4.78 -14.34 22.61
C SER A 167 -5.36 -12.94 22.52
N ASN A 168 -5.03 -12.09 23.50
CA ASN A 168 -5.43 -10.69 23.46
C ASN A 168 -4.76 -9.94 22.32
N LEU A 169 -5.57 -9.13 21.60
CA LEU A 169 -5.04 -8.11 20.70
C LEU A 169 -4.48 -6.95 21.51
N ALA A 170 -3.24 -6.61 21.28
CA ALA A 170 -2.60 -5.42 21.82
C ALA A 170 -2.55 -4.32 20.75
N PRO A 171 -2.86 -3.06 21.07
CA PRO A 171 -2.64 -1.97 20.15
C PRO A 171 -1.15 -1.84 19.83
N ILE A 172 -0.84 -1.45 18.61
CA ILE A 172 0.54 -1.19 18.20
C ILE A 172 0.95 0.17 18.79
N ILE A 173 1.92 0.15 19.69
CA ILE A 173 2.46 1.34 20.36
C ILE A 173 3.92 1.57 19.98
N ASN A 174 4.38 2.80 20.13
CA ASN A 174 5.78 3.13 19.91
C ASN A 174 6.65 2.72 21.10
N ALA A 175 7.92 2.46 20.82
CA ALA A 175 8.91 2.14 21.86
C ALA A 175 9.24 3.32 22.80
N GLY A 176 8.74 4.52 22.53
CA GLY A 176 8.92 5.70 23.38
C GLY A 176 10.28 6.39 23.29
N ASN A 177 11.18 5.95 22.43
CA ASN A 177 12.49 6.56 22.26
C ASN A 177 12.38 7.94 21.59
N PRO A 178 12.92 9.01 22.18
CA PRO A 178 12.94 10.35 21.58
C PRO A 178 13.62 10.31 20.20
N GLY A 179 12.96 10.86 19.17
CA GLY A 179 13.48 10.85 17.78
C GLY A 179 13.41 9.49 17.08
N GLY A 180 12.89 8.46 17.75
CA GLY A 180 12.73 7.12 17.15
C GLY A 180 11.65 7.08 16.07
N PHE A 181 11.72 6.05 15.23
CA PHE A 181 10.72 5.81 14.19
C PHE A 181 9.35 5.54 14.80
N ASN A 182 8.33 6.26 14.33
CA ASN A 182 6.96 6.10 14.79
C ASN A 182 6.30 4.91 14.11
N TYR A 183 6.49 3.71 14.70
CA TYR A 183 5.99 2.45 14.16
C TYR A 183 4.46 2.35 14.22
N ALA A 184 3.82 2.89 15.27
CA ALA A 184 2.37 2.91 15.39
C ALA A 184 1.73 3.70 14.24
N ARG A 185 2.26 4.91 13.94
CA ARG A 185 1.79 5.72 12.81
C ARG A 185 2.04 5.06 11.47
N TYR A 186 3.20 4.44 11.29
CA TYR A 186 3.52 3.69 10.07
C TYR A 186 2.55 2.53 9.83
N SER A 187 2.24 1.75 10.86
CA SER A 187 1.29 0.65 10.79
C SER A 187 -0.13 1.14 10.55
N ALA A 188 -0.55 2.24 11.20
CA ALA A 188 -1.85 2.86 11.00
C ALA A 188 -2.07 3.34 9.54
N PHE A 189 -1.02 3.83 8.85
CA PHE A 189 -1.10 4.14 7.42
C PHE A 189 -1.35 2.90 6.54
N GLN A 190 -1.06 1.71 7.05
CA GLN A 190 -1.36 0.44 6.41
C GLN A 190 -2.67 -0.18 6.94
N ASN A 191 -3.47 0.57 7.71
CA ASN A 191 -4.67 0.11 8.40
C ASN A 191 -4.43 -1.04 9.40
N ILE A 192 -3.21 -1.19 9.91
CA ILE A 192 -2.84 -2.19 10.90
C ILE A 192 -2.73 -1.51 12.27
N HIS A 193 -3.71 -1.78 13.14
CA HIS A 193 -3.81 -1.14 14.45
C HIS A 193 -3.50 -2.09 15.60
N TYR A 194 -3.64 -3.40 15.37
CA TYR A 194 -3.50 -4.44 16.39
C TYR A 194 -2.43 -5.45 16.08
N GLN A 195 -1.88 -6.03 17.14
CA GLN A 195 -0.95 -7.15 17.10
C GLN A 195 -1.32 -8.18 18.17
N ALA A 196 -0.98 -9.45 17.93
CA ALA A 196 -1.15 -10.52 18.91
C ALA A 196 0.14 -11.33 19.06
N PHE A 197 0.44 -11.72 20.29
CA PHE A 197 1.55 -12.62 20.60
C PHE A 197 0.98 -14.00 20.89
N LEU A 198 1.39 -14.98 20.13
CA LEU A 198 0.84 -16.33 20.11
C LEU A 198 1.84 -17.36 20.59
N ASN A 199 1.34 -18.25 21.45
CA ASN A 199 1.99 -19.49 21.85
C ASN A 199 1.18 -20.66 21.28
N ASP A 200 1.73 -21.88 21.27
CA ASP A 200 1.07 -23.08 20.71
C ASP A 200 -0.31 -23.37 21.32
N SER A 201 -0.57 -22.92 22.56
CA SER A 201 -1.86 -23.08 23.24
C SER A 201 -2.89 -21.97 22.92
N THR A 202 -2.49 -20.90 22.24
CA THR A 202 -3.34 -19.71 22.03
C THR A 202 -3.90 -19.61 20.63
N TYR A 203 -3.64 -20.57 19.76
CA TYR A 203 -4.23 -20.63 18.43
C TYR A 203 -4.55 -22.07 18.01
N ILE A 204 -5.54 -22.19 17.14
CA ILE A 204 -5.96 -23.47 16.55
C ILE A 204 -5.97 -23.28 15.04
N ILE A 205 -5.30 -24.19 14.33
CA ILE A 205 -5.28 -24.18 12.85
C ILE A 205 -6.57 -24.84 12.35
N LEU A 206 -7.28 -24.15 11.48
CA LEU A 206 -8.45 -24.70 10.80
C LEU A 206 -8.03 -25.46 9.52
N PRO A 207 -8.76 -26.53 9.17
CA PRO A 207 -8.50 -27.25 7.93
C PRO A 207 -8.84 -26.44 6.67
N SER A 208 -9.63 -25.38 6.82
CA SER A 208 -10.05 -24.50 5.73
C SER A 208 -8.92 -23.57 5.30
N LYS A 209 -8.88 -23.27 3.99
CA LYS A 209 -8.00 -22.27 3.39
C LYS A 209 -8.81 -21.30 2.56
N GLU A 210 -8.51 -20.04 2.71
CA GLU A 210 -9.08 -18.96 1.89
C GLU A 210 -7.97 -18.35 1.05
N THR A 211 -7.99 -18.62 -0.25
CA THR A 211 -6.94 -18.16 -1.17
C THR A 211 -7.53 -17.45 -2.37
N ASN A 212 -6.94 -16.31 -2.73
CA ASN A 212 -7.17 -15.69 -4.02
C ASN A 212 -6.14 -16.26 -5.01
N TRP A 213 -6.59 -16.71 -6.17
CA TRP A 213 -5.72 -17.33 -7.17
C TRP A 213 -4.61 -16.40 -7.68
N LEU A 214 -4.88 -15.09 -7.79
CA LEU A 214 -3.88 -14.09 -8.19
C LEU A 214 -2.79 -13.94 -7.13
N ASP A 215 -3.18 -13.74 -5.87
CA ASP A 215 -2.23 -13.58 -4.77
C ASP A 215 -1.42 -14.84 -4.56
N ALA A 216 -2.06 -16.02 -4.65
CA ALA A 216 -1.38 -17.30 -4.58
C ALA A 216 -0.34 -17.47 -5.71
N ALA A 217 -0.67 -17.04 -6.94
CA ALA A 217 0.25 -17.11 -8.07
C ALA A 217 1.45 -16.14 -7.89
N LEU A 218 1.19 -14.92 -7.41
CA LEU A 218 2.22 -13.92 -7.12
C LEU A 218 3.17 -14.40 -6.01
N ILE A 219 2.63 -14.88 -4.89
CA ILE A 219 3.40 -15.42 -3.77
C ILE A 219 4.26 -16.60 -4.24
N LYS A 220 3.67 -17.55 -4.95
CA LYS A 220 4.41 -18.71 -5.50
C LYS A 220 5.53 -18.28 -6.47
N THR A 221 5.29 -17.24 -7.27
CA THR A 221 6.30 -16.70 -8.18
C THR A 221 7.44 -16.05 -7.39
N ARG A 222 7.11 -15.26 -6.37
CA ARG A 222 8.10 -14.65 -5.46
C ARG A 222 8.94 -15.71 -4.74
N GLU A 223 8.31 -16.75 -4.18
CA GLU A 223 9.01 -17.85 -3.52
C GLU A 223 9.96 -18.59 -4.46
N LYS A 224 9.55 -18.83 -5.72
CA LYS A 224 10.44 -19.45 -6.72
C LYS A 224 11.64 -18.58 -7.01
N VAL A 225 11.48 -17.26 -7.17
CA VAL A 225 12.59 -16.34 -7.42
C VAL A 225 13.53 -16.32 -6.22
N LEU A 226 12.98 -16.26 -4.99
CA LEU A 226 13.78 -16.33 -3.74
C LEU A 226 14.59 -17.63 -3.66
N ALA A 227 13.99 -18.77 -3.99
CA ALA A 227 14.67 -20.06 -4.01
C ALA A 227 15.83 -20.07 -5.00
N ILE A 228 15.59 -19.62 -6.25
CA ILE A 228 16.64 -19.52 -7.26
C ILE A 228 17.79 -18.62 -6.79
N LEU A 229 17.50 -17.45 -6.22
CA LEU A 229 18.54 -16.55 -5.73
C LEU A 229 19.37 -17.22 -4.62
N LYS A 230 18.72 -17.95 -3.72
CA LYS A 230 19.39 -18.68 -2.63
C LYS A 230 20.31 -19.79 -3.14
N ASP A 231 19.93 -20.46 -4.23
CA ASP A 231 20.74 -21.53 -4.84
C ASP A 231 22.03 -21.00 -5.48
N TYR A 232 22.01 -19.76 -6.00
CA TYR A 232 23.16 -19.17 -6.70
C TYR A 232 23.99 -18.20 -5.84
N ILE A 233 23.40 -17.59 -4.80
CA ILE A 233 24.06 -16.59 -3.96
C ILE A 233 24.21 -17.13 -2.54
N HIS A 234 25.44 -17.49 -2.16
CA HIS A 234 25.72 -18.15 -0.89
C HIS A 234 26.01 -17.18 0.25
N SER A 235 26.46 -15.95 -0.05
CA SER A 235 26.74 -14.92 0.96
C SER A 235 25.41 -14.29 1.47
N PRO A 236 25.12 -14.34 2.79
CA PRO A 236 23.86 -13.85 3.34
C PRO A 236 23.59 -12.38 3.00
N ASN A 237 24.60 -11.50 3.13
CA ASN A 237 24.45 -10.09 2.85
C ASN A 237 24.21 -9.81 1.36
N GLN A 238 24.91 -10.51 0.47
CA GLN A 238 24.71 -10.37 -0.97
C GLN A 238 23.35 -10.90 -1.40
N LEU A 239 22.91 -12.02 -0.82
CA LEU A 239 21.59 -12.59 -1.05
C LEU A 239 20.49 -11.61 -0.62
N ALA A 240 20.57 -11.07 0.60
CA ALA A 240 19.59 -10.11 1.11
C ALA A 240 19.51 -8.84 0.24
N ILE A 241 20.66 -8.32 -0.23
CA ILE A 241 20.70 -7.18 -1.17
C ILE A 241 20.06 -7.57 -2.52
N ALA A 242 20.41 -8.74 -3.08
CA ALA A 242 19.86 -9.18 -4.36
C ALA A 242 18.33 -9.37 -4.30
N GLN A 243 17.81 -9.95 -3.21
CA GLN A 243 16.39 -10.10 -2.94
C GLN A 243 15.69 -8.74 -2.86
N ALA A 244 16.27 -7.78 -2.14
CA ALA A 244 15.72 -6.44 -2.01
C ALA A 244 15.70 -5.68 -3.36
N LEU A 245 16.76 -5.82 -4.16
CA LEU A 245 16.90 -5.12 -5.45
C LEU A 245 16.01 -5.73 -6.55
N LEU A 246 15.89 -7.05 -6.60
CA LEU A 246 15.19 -7.73 -7.69
C LEU A 246 13.69 -7.86 -7.46
N ILE A 247 13.28 -8.12 -6.23
CA ILE A 247 11.87 -8.41 -5.89
C ILE A 247 11.35 -7.61 -4.69
N GLY A 248 12.10 -6.62 -4.18
CA GLY A 248 11.69 -5.79 -3.05
C GLY A 248 11.62 -6.48 -1.69
N TYR A 249 12.07 -7.73 -1.60
CA TYR A 249 12.06 -8.49 -0.36
C TYR A 249 13.19 -8.00 0.57
N ARG A 250 12.80 -7.40 1.71
CA ARG A 250 13.72 -6.73 2.65
C ARG A 250 13.80 -7.39 4.02
N ASP A 251 13.05 -8.47 4.22
CA ASP A 251 12.96 -9.09 5.54
C ASP A 251 14.28 -9.74 6.01
N ASP A 252 15.14 -10.12 5.07
CA ASP A 252 16.45 -10.71 5.32
C ASP A 252 17.58 -9.66 5.43
N LEU A 253 17.28 -8.36 5.21
CA LEU A 253 18.27 -7.31 5.36
C LEU A 253 18.64 -7.09 6.83
N ASP A 254 19.91 -7.20 7.15
CA ASP A 254 20.43 -6.87 8.47
C ASP A 254 20.34 -5.35 8.73
N ARG A 255 20.06 -4.99 9.99
CA ARG A 255 19.97 -3.59 10.42
C ARG A 255 21.28 -2.83 10.22
N ASP A 256 22.41 -3.47 10.51
CA ASP A 256 23.73 -2.86 10.37
C ASP A 256 24.04 -2.57 8.90
N LEU A 257 23.63 -3.47 8.01
CA LEU A 257 23.73 -3.28 6.57
C LEU A 257 22.87 -2.09 6.11
N VAL A 258 21.61 -2.04 6.50
CA VAL A 258 20.70 -0.93 6.17
C VAL A 258 21.23 0.39 6.73
N GLN A 259 21.77 0.40 7.96
CA GLN A 259 22.37 1.59 8.56
C GLN A 259 23.60 2.06 7.79
N SER A 260 24.45 1.13 7.33
CA SER A 260 25.62 1.45 6.51
C SER A 260 25.23 2.13 5.19
N TYR A 261 24.21 1.61 4.51
CA TYR A 261 23.68 2.24 3.30
C TYR A 261 22.99 3.60 3.59
N SER A 262 22.37 3.74 4.73
CA SER A 262 21.77 5.00 5.17
C SER A 262 22.82 6.07 5.44
N ASN A 263 23.91 5.70 6.13
CA ASN A 263 25.02 6.60 6.45
C ASN A 263 25.75 7.11 5.19
N THR A 264 25.80 6.30 4.14
CA THR A 264 26.35 6.70 2.85
C THR A 264 25.36 7.45 1.95
N GLY A 265 24.11 7.63 2.39
CA GLY A 265 23.06 8.32 1.63
C GLY A 265 22.48 7.51 0.46
N VAL A 266 22.90 6.26 0.28
CA VAL A 266 22.47 5.40 -0.85
C VAL A 266 21.40 4.38 -0.48
N VAL A 267 20.77 4.52 0.68
CA VAL A 267 19.69 3.61 1.14
C VAL A 267 18.54 3.47 0.14
N HIS A 268 18.30 4.51 -0.67
CA HIS A 268 17.27 4.49 -1.71
C HIS A 268 17.53 3.45 -2.82
N ILE A 269 18.77 2.97 -2.98
CA ILE A 269 19.14 1.93 -3.93
C ILE A 269 18.56 0.58 -3.48
N ILE A 270 18.50 0.30 -2.17
CA ILE A 270 17.90 -0.94 -1.61
C ILE A 270 16.38 -1.00 -1.87
N ALA A 271 15.77 0.12 -2.18
CA ALA A 271 14.37 0.15 -2.62
C ALA A 271 14.27 -0.06 -4.12
N ILE A 272 13.25 -0.80 -4.58
CA ILE A 272 12.95 -0.85 -6.01
C ILE A 272 12.66 0.56 -6.47
N SER A 273 13.49 1.05 -7.39
CA SER A 273 13.43 2.41 -7.88
C SER A 273 13.02 2.46 -9.35
N GLY A 274 12.61 3.64 -9.82
CA GLY A 274 12.35 3.87 -11.23
C GLY A 274 13.54 3.52 -12.15
N LEU A 275 14.78 3.53 -11.62
CA LEU A 275 15.97 3.11 -12.34
C LEU A 275 15.94 1.61 -12.68
N HIS A 276 15.48 0.76 -11.76
CA HIS A 276 15.32 -0.68 -12.01
C HIS A 276 14.30 -0.94 -13.11
N LEU A 277 13.14 -0.29 -13.05
CA LEU A 277 12.14 -0.33 -14.13
C LEU A 277 12.71 0.17 -15.45
N GLY A 278 13.51 1.25 -15.41
CA GLY A 278 14.20 1.80 -16.57
C GLY A 278 15.21 0.82 -17.20
N MET A 279 15.99 0.10 -16.39
CA MET A 279 16.90 -0.93 -16.88
C MET A 279 16.14 -2.10 -17.51
N ILE A 280 15.10 -2.60 -16.87
CA ILE A 280 14.24 -3.67 -17.43
C ILE A 280 13.64 -3.20 -18.76
N TYR A 281 13.08 -2.01 -18.82
CA TYR A 281 12.55 -1.41 -20.04
C TYR A 281 13.60 -1.35 -21.15
N PHE A 282 14.82 -0.91 -20.85
CA PHE A 282 15.91 -0.83 -21.81
C PHE A 282 16.31 -2.22 -22.34
N LEU A 283 16.43 -3.23 -21.48
CA LEU A 283 16.70 -4.59 -21.86
C LEU A 283 15.60 -5.16 -22.78
N LEU A 284 14.33 -4.91 -22.43
CA LEU A 284 13.19 -5.33 -23.22
C LEU A 284 13.19 -4.66 -24.61
N ILE A 285 13.53 -3.37 -24.70
CA ILE A 285 13.67 -2.69 -26.00
C ILE A 285 14.75 -3.38 -26.84
N LYS A 286 15.93 -3.68 -26.26
CA LYS A 286 17.02 -4.36 -26.95
C LYS A 286 16.63 -5.74 -27.45
N LEU A 287 15.80 -6.46 -26.71
CA LEU A 287 15.29 -7.78 -27.13
C LEU A 287 14.53 -7.73 -28.46
N PHE A 288 13.87 -6.61 -28.76
CA PHE A 288 13.10 -6.45 -29.99
C PHE A 288 13.92 -5.89 -31.17
N VAL A 289 15.18 -5.48 -30.96
CA VAL A 289 16.04 -4.94 -32.04
C VAL A 289 16.22 -5.91 -33.21
N PRO A 290 16.45 -7.24 -33.01
CA PRO A 290 16.63 -8.17 -34.11
C PRO A 290 15.43 -8.32 -35.05
N PHE A 291 14.21 -8.02 -34.56
CA PHE A 291 12.97 -8.18 -35.32
C PHE A 291 12.68 -7.00 -36.27
N GLY A 292 13.47 -5.92 -36.20
CA GLY A 292 13.39 -4.76 -37.08
C GLY A 292 12.08 -3.97 -36.94
N LYS A 293 11.73 -3.21 -38.01
CA LYS A 293 10.53 -2.35 -38.07
C LYS A 293 9.30 -3.05 -38.65
N ARG A 294 9.12 -4.33 -38.38
CA ARG A 294 7.94 -5.08 -38.89
C ARG A 294 6.66 -4.55 -38.23
N LYS A 295 5.57 -4.48 -39.01
CA LYS A 295 4.28 -3.93 -38.54
C LYS A 295 3.78 -4.59 -37.24
N TRP A 296 3.89 -5.93 -37.14
CA TRP A 296 3.50 -6.65 -35.93
C TRP A 296 4.37 -6.29 -34.71
N VAL A 297 5.66 -6.00 -34.91
CA VAL A 297 6.56 -5.59 -33.80
C VAL A 297 6.13 -4.24 -33.22
N MET A 298 5.67 -3.32 -34.06
CA MET A 298 5.18 -2.01 -33.58
C MET A 298 3.97 -2.11 -32.66
N ILE A 299 3.16 -3.17 -32.81
CA ILE A 299 1.98 -3.40 -31.96
C ILE A 299 2.34 -4.27 -30.75
N VAL A 300 3.03 -5.40 -30.97
CA VAL A 300 3.33 -6.38 -29.92
C VAL A 300 4.35 -5.86 -28.93
N LYS A 301 5.39 -5.15 -29.39
CA LYS A 301 6.46 -4.63 -28.53
C LYS A 301 5.94 -3.78 -27.36
N PRO A 302 5.16 -2.71 -27.55
CA PRO A 302 4.69 -1.88 -26.43
C PRO A 302 3.77 -2.65 -25.48
N ILE A 303 2.92 -3.54 -26.01
CA ILE A 303 2.01 -4.37 -25.20
C ILE A 303 2.83 -5.35 -24.34
N PHE A 304 3.81 -6.02 -24.94
CA PHE A 304 4.69 -6.96 -24.21
C PHE A 304 5.50 -6.25 -23.12
N ILE A 305 6.11 -5.10 -23.46
CA ILE A 305 6.89 -4.32 -22.50
C ILE A 305 5.99 -3.88 -21.34
N LEU A 306 4.80 -3.35 -21.63
CA LEU A 306 3.84 -2.94 -20.61
C LEU A 306 3.46 -4.13 -19.71
N PHE A 307 3.15 -5.27 -20.30
CA PHE A 307 2.79 -6.49 -19.57
C PHE A 307 3.92 -6.96 -18.64
N VAL A 308 5.18 -6.98 -19.12
CA VAL A 308 6.33 -7.39 -18.32
C VAL A 308 6.61 -6.39 -17.17
N LEU A 309 6.55 -5.08 -17.45
CA LEU A 309 6.76 -4.07 -16.41
C LEU A 309 5.66 -4.10 -15.33
N TRP A 310 4.42 -4.30 -15.72
CA TRP A 310 3.31 -4.48 -14.78
C TRP A 310 3.45 -5.78 -13.99
N GLY A 311 3.76 -6.89 -14.68
CA GLY A 311 4.03 -8.17 -14.01
C GLY A 311 5.15 -8.07 -12.99
N PHE A 312 6.26 -7.40 -13.34
CA PHE A 312 7.34 -7.11 -12.40
C PHE A 312 6.86 -6.28 -11.20
N SER A 313 6.09 -5.23 -11.44
CA SER A 313 5.57 -4.35 -10.39
C SER A 313 4.60 -5.05 -9.43
N PHE A 314 3.90 -6.10 -9.86
CA PHE A 314 3.04 -6.91 -8.99
C PHE A 314 3.82 -7.93 -8.15
N VAL A 315 4.92 -8.48 -8.66
CA VAL A 315 5.77 -9.44 -7.94
C VAL A 315 6.69 -8.75 -6.95
N ALA A 316 7.14 -7.56 -7.30
CA ALA A 316 8.04 -6.72 -6.51
C ALA A 316 7.27 -5.91 -5.46
#